data_60a9cd6f1f737e5385b3e78e27ffdcd9
#
_entry.id   60a9cd6f1f737e5385b3e78e27ffdcd9
#
_cell.length_a   1.000
_cell.length_b   1.000
_cell.length_c   1.000
_cell.angle_alpha   90.00
_cell.angle_beta   90.00
_cell.angle_gamma   90.00
#
_symmetry.space_group_name_H-M   'P 1'
#
loop_
_entity.id
_entity.type
_entity.pdbx_description
1 polymer ?
#
loop_
_entity_poly.entity_id
_entity_poly.type
_entity_poly.pdbx_seq_one_letter_code
_entity_poly.pdbx_strand_id
1 'polypeptide(L)'
;MKDIVGYENQYAITEDGKVWSYKTKKFLSPGKHRNGYLQVALWTNNKHKYYFIHRLVAEAFISNPNDLPQVNHKDEDKTNNNVWNLEWCDRQYNMNYGTMRERSSRKKAKEVRCVETNMTYWCAKEAERQTGIWATHILEACKNSKKTAGDHHWEYII
;
A
#
# COMPACT_ATOMS: atom_id res chain seq x y z
N MET A 1 6.82 3.20 -26.13
CA MET A 1 5.81 2.13 -26.14
C MET A 1 6.48 0.84 -26.57
N LYS A 2 6.23 -0.26 -25.87
CA LYS A 2 6.77 -1.61 -26.14
C LYS A 2 5.63 -2.62 -26.16
N ASP A 3 5.75 -3.64 -26.99
CA ASP A 3 4.77 -4.75 -27.03
C ASP A 3 4.75 -5.49 -25.69
N ILE A 4 3.58 -5.93 -25.27
CA ILE A 4 3.42 -6.72 -24.05
C ILE A 4 3.81 -8.16 -24.36
N VAL A 5 4.72 -8.73 -23.57
CA VAL A 5 5.20 -10.11 -23.73
C VAL A 5 4.04 -11.10 -23.71
N GLY A 6 3.98 -11.97 -24.72
CA GLY A 6 2.89 -12.91 -24.93
C GLY A 6 1.63 -12.32 -25.60
N TYR A 7 1.67 -11.03 -25.95
CA TYR A 7 0.63 -10.32 -26.69
C TYR A 7 1.19 -9.42 -27.78
N GLU A 8 2.32 -9.82 -28.38
CA GLU A 8 3.01 -9.10 -29.43
C GLU A 8 2.08 -8.82 -30.61
N ASN A 9 2.16 -7.62 -31.17
CA ASN A 9 1.27 -7.14 -32.23
C ASN A 9 -0.23 -7.09 -31.88
N GLN A 10 -0.60 -7.37 -30.61
CA GLN A 10 -1.98 -7.26 -30.13
C GLN A 10 -2.13 -6.07 -29.14
N TYR A 11 -1.17 -5.96 -28.21
CA TYR A 11 -1.17 -4.89 -27.20
C TYR A 11 0.25 -4.39 -26.95
N ALA A 12 0.34 -3.08 -26.68
CA ALA A 12 1.58 -2.44 -26.25
C ALA A 12 1.34 -1.60 -25.00
N ILE A 13 2.41 -1.39 -24.23
CA ILE A 13 2.41 -0.58 -22.99
C ILE A 13 3.30 0.65 -23.18
N THR A 14 2.88 1.80 -22.64
CA THR A 14 3.68 3.04 -22.56
C THR A 14 4.38 3.16 -21.22
N GLU A 15 5.37 4.03 -21.12
CA GLU A 15 6.11 4.32 -19.88
C GLU A 15 5.24 4.95 -18.78
N ASP A 16 4.14 5.61 -19.17
CA ASP A 16 3.14 6.20 -18.26
C ASP A 16 1.98 5.24 -17.90
N GLY A 17 2.09 3.95 -18.31
CA GLY A 17 1.14 2.91 -17.94
C GLY A 17 -0.14 2.87 -18.77
N LYS A 18 -0.16 3.45 -19.98
CA LYS A 18 -1.30 3.31 -20.90
C LYS A 18 -1.12 2.08 -21.77
N VAL A 19 -2.17 1.28 -21.93
CA VAL A 19 -2.18 0.07 -22.76
C VAL A 19 -2.87 0.35 -24.08
N TRP A 20 -2.13 0.20 -25.16
CA TRP A 20 -2.63 0.34 -26.53
C TRP A 20 -3.13 -0.99 -27.09
N SER A 21 -4.26 -0.99 -27.77
CA SER A 21 -4.76 -2.14 -28.52
C SER A 21 -4.58 -1.90 -30.02
N TYR A 22 -3.79 -2.73 -30.69
CA TYR A 22 -3.60 -2.65 -32.14
C TYR A 22 -4.87 -2.99 -32.92
N LYS A 23 -5.69 -3.92 -32.38
CA LYS A 23 -6.95 -4.32 -33.00
C LYS A 23 -7.97 -3.17 -33.05
N THR A 24 -8.16 -2.48 -31.93
CA THR A 24 -9.16 -1.40 -31.82
C THR A 24 -8.60 -0.03 -32.13
N LYS A 25 -7.27 0.10 -32.24
CA LYS A 25 -6.54 1.37 -32.43
C LYS A 25 -6.91 2.41 -31.37
N LYS A 26 -7.00 1.98 -30.11
CA LYS A 26 -7.36 2.82 -28.96
C LYS A 26 -6.57 2.39 -27.70
N PHE A 27 -6.39 3.33 -26.79
CA PHE A 27 -5.97 3.01 -25.43
C PHE A 27 -7.10 2.33 -24.66
N LEU A 28 -6.77 1.29 -23.91
CA LEU A 28 -7.72 0.61 -23.03
C LEU A 28 -7.96 1.44 -21.78
N SER A 29 -9.20 1.46 -21.32
CA SER A 29 -9.55 2.06 -20.02
C SER A 29 -9.17 1.09 -18.89
N PRO A 30 -8.35 1.50 -17.92
CA PRO A 30 -8.01 0.66 -16.79
C PRO A 30 -9.16 0.54 -15.80
N GLY A 31 -9.36 -0.66 -15.27
CA GLY A 31 -10.21 -0.88 -14.10
C GLY A 31 -9.42 -0.76 -12.80
N LYS A 32 -10.08 -0.40 -11.70
CA LYS A 32 -9.48 -0.36 -10.37
C LYS A 32 -9.77 -1.66 -9.63
N HIS A 33 -8.72 -2.39 -9.25
CA HIS A 33 -8.83 -3.58 -8.42
C HIS A 33 -9.15 -3.19 -6.96
N ARG A 34 -9.83 -4.08 -6.19
CA ARG A 34 -10.19 -3.85 -4.77
C ARG A 34 -9.02 -3.43 -3.87
N ASN A 35 -7.79 -3.81 -4.22
CA ASN A 35 -6.58 -3.43 -3.49
C ASN A 35 -6.01 -2.06 -3.91
N GLY A 36 -6.74 -1.33 -4.77
CA GLY A 36 -6.38 0.01 -5.24
C GLY A 36 -5.49 0.07 -6.48
N TYR A 37 -4.93 -1.05 -6.95
CA TYR A 37 -4.12 -1.10 -8.17
C TYR A 37 -4.95 -0.96 -9.43
N LEU A 38 -4.38 -0.36 -10.49
CA LEU A 38 -4.97 -0.34 -11.82
C LEU A 38 -4.66 -1.63 -12.57
N GLN A 39 -5.66 -2.16 -13.28
CA GLN A 39 -5.56 -3.38 -14.07
C GLN A 39 -6.25 -3.23 -15.42
N VAL A 40 -5.84 -4.05 -16.40
CA VAL A 40 -6.50 -4.15 -17.71
C VAL A 40 -6.80 -5.61 -18.03
N ALA A 41 -7.87 -5.84 -18.81
CA ALA A 41 -8.18 -7.13 -19.39
C ALA A 41 -7.53 -7.24 -20.79
N LEU A 42 -6.61 -8.18 -20.97
CA LEU A 42 -6.04 -8.51 -22.27
C LEU A 42 -6.69 -9.77 -22.82
N TRP A 43 -7.13 -9.73 -24.06
CA TRP A 43 -7.84 -10.80 -24.74
C TRP A 43 -6.94 -11.52 -25.71
N THR A 44 -6.97 -12.84 -25.68
CA THR A 44 -6.39 -13.71 -26.70
C THR A 44 -7.25 -14.96 -26.85
N ASN A 45 -7.47 -15.43 -28.09
CA ASN A 45 -8.25 -16.64 -28.37
C ASN A 45 -9.63 -16.68 -27.65
N ASN A 46 -10.39 -15.57 -27.69
CA ASN A 46 -11.68 -15.40 -27.04
C ASN A 46 -11.68 -15.57 -25.51
N LYS A 47 -10.52 -15.56 -24.86
CA LYS A 47 -10.34 -15.55 -23.40
C LYS A 47 -9.66 -14.27 -23.00
N HIS A 48 -9.95 -13.81 -21.76
CA HIS A 48 -9.24 -12.65 -21.22
C HIS A 48 -8.55 -13.01 -19.91
N LYS A 49 -7.49 -12.25 -19.61
CA LYS A 49 -6.78 -12.30 -18.34
C LYS A 49 -6.52 -10.87 -17.88
N TYR A 50 -6.66 -10.65 -16.56
CA TYR A 50 -6.37 -9.36 -15.96
C TYR A 50 -4.91 -9.25 -15.60
N TYR A 51 -4.32 -8.09 -15.95
CA TYR A 51 -2.94 -7.74 -15.64
C TYR A 51 -2.88 -6.43 -14.89
N PHE A 52 -2.07 -6.36 -13.86
CA PHE A 52 -1.79 -5.10 -13.19
C PHE A 52 -0.86 -4.24 -14.05
N ILE A 53 -1.22 -2.97 -14.22
CA ILE A 53 -0.50 -2.04 -15.11
C ILE A 53 0.94 -1.83 -14.65
N HIS A 54 1.18 -1.62 -13.33
CA HIS A 54 2.53 -1.45 -12.81
C HIS A 54 3.45 -2.63 -13.14
N ARG A 55 2.93 -3.86 -13.17
CA ARG A 55 3.72 -5.03 -13.56
C ARG A 55 4.06 -5.01 -15.05
N LEU A 56 3.09 -4.71 -15.90
CA LEU A 56 3.33 -4.59 -17.35
C LEU A 56 4.38 -3.52 -17.66
N VAL A 57 4.34 -2.37 -16.98
CA VAL A 57 5.35 -1.32 -17.12
C VAL A 57 6.72 -1.79 -16.63
N ALA A 58 6.78 -2.39 -15.43
CA ALA A 58 8.04 -2.87 -14.89
C ALA A 58 8.67 -3.95 -15.77
N GLU A 59 7.90 -4.93 -16.23
CA GLU A 59 8.35 -6.01 -17.13
C GLU A 59 8.86 -5.45 -18.47
N ALA A 60 8.23 -4.40 -18.99
CA ALA A 60 8.61 -3.83 -20.28
C ALA A 60 9.83 -2.90 -20.20
N PHE A 61 9.99 -2.13 -19.12
CA PHE A 61 10.90 -0.99 -19.11
C PHE A 61 11.98 -1.04 -18.02
N ILE A 62 11.82 -1.83 -16.94
CA ILE A 62 12.73 -1.85 -15.81
C ILE A 62 13.49 -3.19 -15.80
N SER A 63 14.81 -3.13 -15.89
CA SER A 63 15.66 -4.32 -15.79
C SER A 63 15.50 -4.99 -14.40
N ASN A 64 15.41 -6.32 -14.38
CA ASN A 64 15.29 -7.13 -13.16
C ASN A 64 16.33 -8.25 -13.12
N PRO A 65 17.64 -7.93 -13.05
CA PRO A 65 18.71 -8.94 -13.12
C PRO A 65 18.72 -9.90 -11.91
N ASN A 66 18.09 -9.52 -10.81
CA ASN A 66 18.02 -10.32 -9.58
C ASN A 66 16.69 -11.10 -9.45
N ASP A 67 15.86 -11.11 -10.48
CA ASP A 67 14.55 -11.78 -10.51
C ASP A 67 13.67 -11.45 -9.28
N LEU A 68 13.63 -10.17 -8.89
CA LEU A 68 12.87 -9.70 -7.73
C LEU A 68 11.36 -9.84 -7.99
N PRO A 69 10.57 -10.38 -7.05
CA PRO A 69 9.21 -10.82 -7.32
C PRO A 69 8.14 -9.73 -7.27
N GLN A 70 8.45 -8.56 -6.71
CA GLN A 70 7.46 -7.50 -6.47
C GLN A 70 7.86 -6.20 -7.14
N VAL A 71 6.85 -5.37 -7.42
CA VAL A 71 7.02 -4.00 -7.91
C VAL A 71 6.47 -3.05 -6.86
N ASN A 72 7.29 -2.10 -6.42
CA ASN A 72 6.94 -1.04 -5.49
C ASN A 72 6.63 0.27 -6.24
N HIS A 73 5.72 1.07 -5.69
CA HIS A 73 5.48 2.46 -6.08
C HIS A 73 6.22 3.37 -5.12
N LYS A 74 7.21 4.12 -5.61
CA LYS A 74 8.08 4.97 -4.78
C LYS A 74 7.32 6.08 -4.03
N ASP A 75 6.25 6.60 -4.62
CA ASP A 75 5.35 7.60 -4.02
C ASP A 75 4.21 7.01 -3.20
N GLU A 76 4.14 5.67 -3.07
CA GLU A 76 3.06 4.92 -2.44
C GLU A 76 1.68 5.06 -3.12
N ASP A 77 1.56 5.77 -4.25
CA ASP A 77 0.34 5.86 -5.04
C ASP A 77 0.23 4.69 -6.03
N LYS A 78 -0.64 3.73 -5.74
CA LYS A 78 -0.89 2.54 -6.56
C LYS A 78 -1.48 2.83 -7.93
N THR A 79 -1.86 4.06 -8.20
CA THR A 79 -2.41 4.50 -9.48
C THR A 79 -1.37 5.19 -10.37
N ASN A 80 -0.25 5.64 -9.80
CA ASN A 80 0.85 6.26 -10.53
C ASN A 80 1.81 5.19 -11.08
N ASN A 81 1.49 4.69 -12.28
CA ASN A 81 2.23 3.61 -12.93
C ASN A 81 3.34 4.11 -13.88
N ASN A 82 3.81 5.33 -13.72
CA ASN A 82 4.97 5.81 -14.48
C ASN A 82 6.23 5.01 -14.18
N VAL A 83 7.03 4.71 -15.20
CA VAL A 83 8.26 3.91 -15.09
C VAL A 83 9.23 4.46 -14.04
N TRP A 84 9.39 5.79 -13.94
CA TRP A 84 10.28 6.44 -12.97
C TRP A 84 9.81 6.27 -11.52
N ASN A 85 8.51 5.99 -11.30
CA ASN A 85 7.90 5.78 -9.98
C ASN A 85 7.93 4.31 -9.53
N LEU A 86 8.31 3.39 -10.41
CA LEU A 86 8.30 1.96 -10.14
C LEU A 86 9.71 1.43 -9.92
N GLU A 87 9.81 0.40 -9.10
CA GLU A 87 11.05 -0.36 -8.88
C GLU A 87 10.75 -1.81 -8.56
N TRP A 88 11.63 -2.72 -8.99
CA TRP A 88 11.59 -4.10 -8.54
C TRP A 88 12.10 -4.22 -7.12
N CYS A 89 11.47 -5.04 -6.30
CA CYS A 89 11.84 -5.23 -4.91
C CYS A 89 11.50 -6.64 -4.41
N ASP A 90 12.10 -7.00 -3.29
CA ASP A 90 11.71 -8.17 -2.54
C ASP A 90 10.53 -7.87 -1.59
N ARG A 91 10.00 -8.93 -0.96
CA ARG A 91 8.88 -8.81 -0.04
C ARG A 91 9.22 -8.01 1.22
N GLN A 92 10.42 -8.19 1.75
CA GLN A 92 10.84 -7.55 3.00
C GLN A 92 11.00 -6.05 2.82
N TYR A 93 11.67 -5.64 1.73
CA TYR A 93 11.79 -4.24 1.33
C TYR A 93 10.41 -3.60 1.17
N ASN A 94 9.52 -4.21 0.39
CA ASN A 94 8.18 -3.68 0.13
C ASN A 94 7.32 -3.54 1.39
N MET A 95 7.41 -4.51 2.32
CA MET A 95 6.70 -4.44 3.61
C MET A 95 7.22 -3.33 4.53
N ASN A 96 8.48 -2.97 4.40
CA ASN A 96 9.13 -1.95 5.23
C ASN A 96 9.13 -0.57 4.59
N TYR A 97 8.73 -0.48 3.31
CA TYR A 97 8.79 0.75 2.54
C TYR A 97 7.76 1.77 3.01
N GLY A 98 8.19 3.03 3.05
CA GLY A 98 7.33 4.17 3.33
C GLY A 98 6.52 4.06 4.63
N THR A 99 5.26 4.45 4.57
CA THR A 99 4.35 4.52 5.73
C THR A 99 3.51 3.24 5.92
N MET A 100 3.79 2.16 5.20
CA MET A 100 2.94 0.95 5.23
C MET A 100 2.82 0.33 6.63
N ARG A 101 3.94 0.24 7.38
CA ARG A 101 3.94 -0.27 8.76
C ARG A 101 3.10 0.60 9.69
N GLU A 102 3.27 1.92 9.58
CA GLU A 102 2.52 2.88 10.39
C GLU A 102 1.03 2.82 10.07
N ARG A 103 0.64 2.82 8.79
CA ARG A 103 -0.76 2.68 8.37
C ARG A 103 -1.40 1.37 8.82
N SER A 104 -0.65 0.26 8.76
CA SER A 104 -1.13 -1.04 9.24
C SER A 104 -1.29 -1.06 10.76
N SER A 105 -0.39 -0.43 11.48
CA SER A 105 -0.46 -0.29 12.94
C SER A 105 -1.64 0.58 13.35
N ARG A 106 -1.85 1.72 12.68
CA ARG A 106 -2.99 2.61 12.94
C ARG A 106 -4.34 1.93 12.75
N LYS A 107 -4.50 1.09 11.70
CA LYS A 107 -5.76 0.35 11.46
C LYS A 107 -6.12 -0.65 12.56
N LYS A 108 -5.13 -1.15 13.30
CA LYS A 108 -5.30 -2.16 14.36
C LYS A 108 -5.23 -1.54 15.76
N ALA A 109 -4.75 -0.33 15.85
CA ALA A 109 -4.57 0.36 17.11
C ALA A 109 -5.93 0.81 17.67
N LYS A 110 -6.03 0.77 18.98
CA LYS A 110 -7.12 1.41 19.71
C LYS A 110 -6.63 2.75 20.22
N GLU A 111 -7.38 3.79 19.91
CA GLU A 111 -7.11 5.12 20.45
C GLU A 111 -7.29 5.12 21.96
N VAL A 112 -6.43 5.85 22.66
CA VAL A 112 -6.49 5.99 24.11
C VAL A 112 -6.56 7.47 24.49
N ARG A 113 -7.26 7.78 25.56
CA ARG A 113 -7.37 9.12 26.14
C ARG A 113 -6.92 9.11 27.60
N CYS A 114 -6.12 10.09 27.96
CA CYS A 114 -5.86 10.43 29.35
C CYS A 114 -7.05 11.28 29.87
N VAL A 115 -7.72 10.82 30.94
CA VAL A 115 -8.96 11.44 31.41
C VAL A 115 -8.67 12.82 31.98
N GLU A 116 -7.63 12.99 32.80
CA GLU A 116 -7.31 14.22 33.51
C GLU A 116 -6.84 15.34 32.58
N THR A 117 -6.04 15.00 31.54
CA THR A 117 -5.52 15.99 30.59
C THR A 117 -6.39 16.15 29.36
N ASN A 118 -7.35 15.25 29.16
CA ASN A 118 -8.19 15.13 27.96
C ASN A 118 -7.39 14.97 26.64
N MET A 119 -6.10 14.59 26.75
CA MET A 119 -5.23 14.35 25.59
C MET A 119 -5.54 12.98 25.00
N THR A 120 -5.61 12.93 23.66
CA THR A 120 -5.89 11.72 22.90
C THR A 120 -4.67 11.27 22.10
N TYR A 121 -4.48 9.98 22.03
CA TYR A 121 -3.37 9.36 21.31
C TYR A 121 -3.91 8.23 20.43
N TRP A 122 -3.43 8.11 19.21
CA TRP A 122 -3.91 7.09 18.28
C TRP A 122 -3.58 5.64 18.71
N CYS A 123 -2.69 5.46 19.70
CA CYS A 123 -2.45 4.19 20.39
C CYS A 123 -1.66 4.41 21.68
N ALA A 124 -1.65 3.41 22.57
CA ALA A 124 -0.89 3.45 23.82
C ALA A 124 0.63 3.61 23.64
N LYS A 125 1.20 3.10 22.53
CA LYS A 125 2.63 3.26 22.23
C LYS A 125 3.00 4.70 21.86
N GLU A 126 2.11 5.41 21.20
CA GLU A 126 2.28 6.85 20.94
C GLU A 126 2.15 7.67 22.22
N ALA A 127 1.19 7.30 23.09
CA ALA A 127 1.09 7.91 24.42
C ALA A 127 2.38 7.71 25.25
N GLU A 128 2.96 6.50 25.23
CA GLU A 128 4.25 6.22 25.88
C GLU A 128 5.36 7.12 25.32
N ARG A 129 5.44 7.29 24.00
CA ARG A 129 6.45 8.12 23.35
C ARG A 129 6.37 9.60 23.77
N GLN A 130 5.14 10.11 23.98
CA GLN A 130 4.92 11.52 24.31
C GLN A 130 4.93 11.80 25.81
N THR A 131 4.50 10.84 26.63
CA THR A 131 4.35 11.03 28.09
C THR A 131 5.44 10.34 28.91
N GLY A 132 6.17 9.39 28.33
CA GLY A 132 7.11 8.54 29.06
C GLY A 132 6.46 7.42 29.89
N ILE A 133 5.12 7.34 29.90
CA ILE A 133 4.37 6.32 30.63
C ILE A 133 4.30 5.04 29.80
N TRP A 134 4.71 3.90 30.35
CA TRP A 134 4.76 2.64 29.60
C TRP A 134 3.39 2.24 29.01
N ALA A 135 3.38 1.90 27.73
CA ALA A 135 2.16 1.50 27.00
C ALA A 135 1.41 0.34 27.67
N THR A 136 2.14 -0.60 28.28
CA THR A 136 1.55 -1.74 29.01
C THR A 136 0.71 -1.27 30.21
N HIS A 137 1.19 -0.28 30.96
CA HIS A 137 0.46 0.28 32.10
C HIS A 137 -0.75 1.07 31.63
N ILE A 138 -0.61 1.86 30.55
CA ILE A 138 -1.74 2.58 29.93
C ILE A 138 -2.83 1.60 29.50
N LEU A 139 -2.47 0.50 28.82
CA LEU A 139 -3.43 -0.52 28.38
C LEU A 139 -4.11 -1.25 29.54
N GLU A 140 -3.41 -1.44 30.67
CA GLU A 140 -4.01 -1.99 31.88
C GLU A 140 -5.00 -1.01 32.53
N ALA A 141 -4.65 0.27 32.59
CA ALA A 141 -5.55 1.31 33.08
C ALA A 141 -6.80 1.45 32.20
N CYS A 142 -6.66 1.41 30.87
CA CYS A 142 -7.81 1.40 29.95
C CYS A 142 -8.75 0.19 30.13
N LYS A 143 -8.25 -0.94 30.61
CA LYS A 143 -9.07 -2.15 30.85
C LYS A 143 -9.75 -2.13 32.22
N ASN A 144 -9.22 -1.38 33.15
CA ASN A 144 -9.70 -1.34 34.53
C ASN A 144 -9.68 0.10 35.06
N SER A 145 -10.84 0.73 35.11
CA SER A 145 -11.03 2.13 35.55
C SER A 145 -10.53 2.44 36.95
N LYS A 146 -10.23 1.42 37.78
CA LYS A 146 -9.63 1.59 39.12
C LYS A 146 -8.12 1.67 39.08
N LYS A 147 -7.47 1.37 37.93
CA LYS A 147 -6.02 1.47 37.76
C LYS A 147 -5.64 2.79 37.11
N THR A 148 -4.49 3.31 37.50
CA THR A 148 -3.87 4.49 36.91
C THR A 148 -2.54 4.08 36.24
N ALA A 149 -2.08 4.91 35.31
CA ALA A 149 -0.75 4.85 34.75
C ALA A 149 -0.18 6.28 34.72
N GLY A 150 1.00 6.48 35.36
CA GLY A 150 1.58 7.81 35.58
C GLY A 150 0.64 8.76 36.34
N ASP A 151 -0.04 8.24 37.39
CA ASP A 151 -1.01 8.94 38.22
C ASP A 151 -2.26 9.47 37.48
N HIS A 152 -2.52 8.96 36.27
CA HIS A 152 -3.65 9.33 35.42
C HIS A 152 -4.53 8.12 35.10
N HIS A 153 -5.84 8.39 34.94
CA HIS A 153 -6.80 7.43 34.41
C HIS A 153 -6.76 7.46 32.86
N TRP A 154 -6.94 6.27 32.27
CA TRP A 154 -6.89 6.10 30.84
C TRP A 154 -8.10 5.29 30.36
N GLU A 155 -8.61 5.65 29.19
CA GLU A 155 -9.72 4.93 28.57
C GLU A 155 -9.51 4.74 27.07
N TYR A 156 -10.21 3.76 26.50
CA TYR A 156 -10.29 3.62 25.04
C TYR A 156 -11.32 4.59 24.49
N ILE A 157 -10.99 5.22 23.36
CA ILE A 157 -11.96 5.95 22.57
C ILE A 157 -12.64 4.94 21.62
N ILE A 158 -13.99 4.90 21.67
CA ILE A 158 -14.82 3.98 20.88
C ILE A 158 -15.19 4.66 19.56
#